data_770227000a29977745750ada29b544fa
#
_entry.id   770227000a29977745750ada29b544fa
#
_cell.length_a   1.000
_cell.length_b   1.000
_cell.length_c   1.000
_cell.angle_alpha   90.00
_cell.angle_beta   90.00
_cell.angle_gamma   90.00
#
_symmetry.space_group_name_H-M   'P 1'
#
loop_
_entity.id
_entity.type
_entity.pdbx_description
1 polymer ?
#
loop_
_entity_poly.entity_id
_entity_poly.type
_entity_poly.pdbx_seq_one_letter_code
_entity_poly.pdbx_strand_id
1 'polypeptide(L)'
;MKSAQYKVEKRCRICSKKKLLNLINLGNQPLANRLNSKIPKKDLKFPLNLCMCKDCKTVQIKETVNPKILFEKYFWQTSTSVAARRFSKIFCKKIISYLECKNPFVLEIASNDGTFLIPFKEKGLEVLGVDPAKNLAPISSKKKIPVITGFFNKKIVKKIIKIRKKKSRLSFCQKRYRSCKKHSRDS
;
A
#
# COMPACT_ATOMS: atom_id res chain seq x y z
N MET A 1 21.80 10.23 -13.74
CA MET A 1 20.55 10.53 -14.51
C MET A 1 19.45 10.89 -13.50
N LYS A 2 18.86 12.11 -13.57
CA LYS A 2 17.69 12.47 -12.77
C LYS A 2 16.52 11.57 -13.20
N SER A 3 16.00 10.72 -12.34
CA SER A 3 14.81 9.92 -12.64
C SER A 3 13.64 10.85 -12.99
N ALA A 4 12.88 10.51 -14.04
CA ALA A 4 11.73 11.31 -14.44
C ALA A 4 10.77 11.49 -13.25
N GLN A 5 10.31 12.72 -13.03
CA GLN A 5 9.41 13.03 -11.91
C GLN A 5 8.03 12.41 -12.09
N TYR A 6 7.59 12.20 -13.31
CA TYR A 6 6.34 11.50 -13.66
C TYR A 6 6.44 10.87 -15.05
N LYS A 7 5.53 9.97 -15.35
CA LYS A 7 5.32 9.42 -16.70
C LYS A 7 3.86 9.57 -17.12
N VAL A 8 3.65 9.65 -18.44
CA VAL A 8 2.31 9.68 -19.02
C VAL A 8 1.94 8.28 -19.50
N GLU A 9 0.82 7.76 -19.02
CA GLU A 9 0.32 6.44 -19.41
C GLU A 9 -0.34 6.52 -20.78
N LYS A 10 0.14 5.68 -21.70
CA LYS A 10 -0.38 5.60 -23.08
C LYS A 10 -1.41 4.47 -23.25
N ARG A 11 -1.64 3.68 -22.19
CA ARG A 11 -2.52 2.53 -22.20
C ARG A 11 -3.39 2.50 -20.94
N CYS A 12 -4.54 1.86 -21.06
CA CYS A 12 -5.38 1.56 -19.90
C CYS A 12 -4.62 0.67 -18.91
N ARG A 13 -4.67 1.01 -17.61
CA ARG A 13 -4.00 0.27 -16.54
C ARG A 13 -4.63 -1.10 -16.28
N ILE A 14 -5.87 -1.29 -16.69
CA ILE A 14 -6.64 -2.53 -16.47
C ILE A 14 -6.57 -3.45 -17.69
N CYS A 15 -7.04 -2.99 -18.86
CA CYS A 15 -7.13 -3.84 -20.06
C CYS A 15 -5.97 -3.65 -21.04
N SER A 16 -5.01 -2.76 -20.77
CA SER A 16 -3.83 -2.47 -21.58
C SER A 16 -4.12 -1.91 -22.99
N LYS A 17 -5.37 -1.63 -23.33
CA LYS A 17 -5.75 -1.02 -24.61
C LYS A 17 -5.33 0.44 -24.68
N LYS A 18 -5.13 0.95 -25.92
CA LYS A 18 -4.61 2.31 -26.16
C LYS A 18 -5.68 3.40 -26.26
N LYS A 19 -6.94 3.05 -26.41
CA LYS A 19 -8.04 4.01 -26.66
C LYS A 19 -8.45 4.74 -25.39
N LEU A 20 -7.68 5.74 -24.99
CA LEU A 20 -7.97 6.60 -23.84
C LEU A 20 -8.62 7.91 -24.32
N LEU A 21 -9.84 8.17 -23.85
CA LEU A 21 -10.58 9.42 -24.08
C LEU A 21 -10.27 10.37 -22.92
N ASN A 22 -9.77 11.57 -23.21
CA ASN A 22 -9.59 12.61 -22.19
C ASN A 22 -10.99 13.10 -21.76
N LEU A 23 -11.22 13.16 -20.43
CA LEU A 23 -12.46 13.68 -19.86
C LEU A 23 -12.26 15.08 -19.29
N ILE A 24 -11.27 15.25 -18.41
CA ILE A 24 -11.02 16.51 -17.70
C ILE A 24 -9.52 16.76 -17.66
N ASN A 25 -9.12 18.00 -17.94
CA ASN A 25 -7.77 18.48 -17.72
C ASN A 25 -7.80 19.55 -16.61
N LEU A 26 -7.23 19.22 -15.46
CA LEU A 26 -7.15 20.12 -14.31
C LEU A 26 -5.85 20.96 -14.31
N GLY A 27 -5.08 20.92 -15.38
CA GLY A 27 -3.80 21.61 -15.48
C GLY A 27 -2.73 21.03 -14.54
N ASN A 28 -1.80 21.87 -14.11
CA ASN A 28 -0.73 21.49 -13.19
C ASN A 28 -1.17 21.70 -11.74
N GLN A 29 -1.30 20.61 -10.98
CA GLN A 29 -1.75 20.60 -9.60
C GLN A 29 -0.62 20.24 -8.62
N PRO A 30 -0.61 20.81 -7.40
CA PRO A 30 0.29 20.38 -6.35
C PRO A 30 -0.08 18.97 -5.87
N LEU A 31 0.86 18.29 -5.20
CA LEU A 31 0.59 16.98 -4.61
C LEU A 31 -0.27 17.12 -3.35
N ALA A 32 -1.40 16.41 -3.27
CA ALA A 32 -2.40 16.53 -2.23
C ALA A 32 -1.86 16.35 -0.79
N ASN A 33 -0.94 15.41 -0.59
CA ASN A 33 -0.38 15.09 0.75
C ASN A 33 1.02 15.70 0.98
N ARG A 34 1.40 16.70 0.21
CA ARG A 34 2.66 17.42 0.40
C ARG A 34 2.42 18.73 1.12
N LEU A 35 2.18 18.66 2.42
CA LEU A 35 1.99 19.85 3.24
C LEU A 35 3.35 20.51 3.53
N ASN A 36 3.41 21.82 3.38
CA ASN A 36 4.56 22.64 3.68
C ASN A 36 4.29 23.46 4.94
N SER A 37 5.26 23.57 5.84
CA SER A 37 5.17 24.39 7.04
C SER A 37 5.24 25.90 6.76
N LYS A 38 5.74 26.26 5.58
CA LYS A 38 5.83 27.65 5.09
C LYS A 38 5.38 27.68 3.63
N ILE A 39 4.87 28.81 3.16
CA ILE A 39 4.52 29.01 1.75
C ILE A 39 5.81 28.85 0.94
N PRO A 40 5.95 27.83 0.08
CA PRO A 40 7.15 27.64 -0.70
C PRO A 40 7.23 28.68 -1.83
N LYS A 41 8.42 29.21 -2.07
CA LYS A 41 8.66 30.11 -3.24
C LYS A 41 8.32 29.40 -4.56
N LYS A 42 8.49 28.08 -4.63
CA LYS A 42 8.14 27.24 -5.78
C LYS A 42 7.67 25.86 -5.31
N ASP A 43 6.41 25.54 -5.53
CA ASP A 43 5.87 24.22 -5.24
C ASP A 43 5.99 23.28 -6.44
N LEU A 44 6.13 21.97 -6.18
CA LEU A 44 6.12 20.96 -7.23
C LEU A 44 4.69 20.74 -7.70
N LYS A 45 4.44 21.01 -8.98
CA LYS A 45 3.15 20.77 -9.63
C LYS A 45 3.31 19.72 -10.71
N PHE A 46 2.27 18.93 -10.92
CA PHE A 46 2.21 17.86 -11.90
C PHE A 46 0.93 17.97 -12.72
N PRO A 47 0.95 17.64 -14.02
CA PRO A 47 -0.27 17.62 -14.80
C PRO A 47 -1.23 16.57 -14.23
N LEU A 48 -2.51 16.91 -14.19
CA LEU A 48 -3.58 16.06 -13.67
C LEU A 48 -4.70 15.96 -14.70
N ASN A 49 -4.67 14.88 -15.49
CA ASN A 49 -5.63 14.62 -16.53
C ASN A 49 -6.42 13.35 -16.19
N LEU A 50 -7.74 13.45 -16.20
CA LEU A 50 -8.64 12.33 -16.11
C LEU A 50 -8.98 11.81 -17.50
N CYS A 51 -8.89 10.50 -17.69
CA CYS A 51 -9.26 9.86 -18.94
C CYS A 51 -10.05 8.57 -18.69
N MET A 52 -10.83 8.16 -19.70
CA MET A 52 -11.60 6.93 -19.70
C MET A 52 -11.12 6.02 -20.84
N CYS A 53 -10.97 4.74 -20.53
CA CYS A 53 -10.74 3.73 -21.56
C CYS A 53 -12.04 3.46 -22.34
N LYS A 54 -12.01 3.63 -23.68
CA LYS A 54 -13.18 3.37 -24.51
C LYS A 54 -13.60 1.89 -24.53
N ASP A 55 -12.66 0.97 -24.29
CA ASP A 55 -12.92 -0.47 -24.33
C ASP A 55 -13.55 -0.97 -23.01
N CYS A 56 -12.86 -0.83 -21.87
CA CYS A 56 -13.33 -1.36 -20.58
C CYS A 56 -14.01 -0.33 -19.67
N LYS A 57 -14.19 0.92 -20.13
CA LYS A 57 -14.84 2.04 -19.41
C LYS A 57 -14.14 2.45 -18.09
N THR A 58 -12.96 1.91 -17.80
CA THR A 58 -12.17 2.33 -16.62
C THR A 58 -11.81 3.80 -16.72
N VAL A 59 -12.14 4.57 -15.70
CA VAL A 59 -11.69 5.95 -15.52
C VAL A 59 -10.38 5.93 -14.74
N GLN A 60 -9.36 6.66 -15.22
CA GLN A 60 -8.03 6.70 -14.64
C GLN A 60 -7.35 8.05 -14.81
N ILE A 61 -6.39 8.37 -13.93
CA ILE A 61 -5.47 9.48 -14.12
C ILE A 61 -4.42 9.07 -15.16
N LYS A 62 -4.15 9.96 -16.11
CA LYS A 62 -3.22 9.70 -17.22
C LYS A 62 -1.76 9.75 -16.78
N GLU A 63 -1.43 10.53 -15.78
CA GLU A 63 -0.08 10.67 -15.25
C GLU A 63 0.18 9.73 -14.08
N THR A 64 1.43 9.26 -13.97
CA THR A 64 1.94 8.54 -12.80
C THR A 64 3.13 9.29 -12.24
N VAL A 65 2.95 9.97 -11.14
CA VAL A 65 4.05 10.62 -10.40
C VAL A 65 4.98 9.56 -9.81
N ASN A 66 6.28 9.85 -9.79
CA ASN A 66 7.25 8.93 -9.21
C ASN A 66 6.87 8.59 -7.75
N PRO A 67 6.64 7.31 -7.41
CA PRO A 67 6.21 6.92 -6.07
C PRO A 67 7.13 7.39 -4.94
N LYS A 68 8.42 7.56 -5.21
CA LYS A 68 9.37 8.09 -4.22
C LYS A 68 9.01 9.51 -3.77
N ILE A 69 8.56 10.35 -4.72
CA ILE A 69 8.13 11.72 -4.42
C ILE A 69 6.87 11.73 -3.55
N LEU A 70 5.97 10.76 -3.79
CA LEU A 70 4.69 10.67 -3.09
C LEU A 70 4.80 10.06 -1.69
N PHE A 71 5.67 9.03 -1.51
CA PHE A 71 5.53 8.12 -0.38
C PHE A 71 6.80 7.95 0.48
N GLU A 72 8.02 8.33 0.04
CA GLU A 72 9.23 8.18 0.88
C GLU A 72 9.24 9.10 2.10
N LYS A 73 8.54 10.24 2.04
CA LYS A 73 8.22 11.11 3.17
C LYS A 73 6.72 11.35 3.16
N TYR A 74 6.00 10.66 4.05
CA TYR A 74 4.54 10.72 4.08
C TYR A 74 4.06 11.47 5.31
N PHE A 75 3.20 12.46 5.11
CA PHE A 75 2.81 13.38 6.18
C PHE A 75 1.76 12.79 7.11
N TRP A 76 0.80 12.05 6.56
CA TRP A 76 -0.30 11.49 7.34
C TRP A 76 0.15 10.31 8.21
N GLN A 77 -0.26 10.35 9.49
CA GLN A 77 -0.10 9.26 10.45
C GLN A 77 -1.47 8.70 10.80
N THR A 78 -1.68 7.42 10.61
CA THR A 78 -2.96 6.75 10.90
C THR A 78 -3.34 6.89 12.37
N SER A 79 -2.37 6.89 13.28
CA SER A 79 -2.61 7.03 14.72
C SER A 79 -3.15 8.38 15.15
N THR A 80 -3.07 9.42 14.34
CA THR A 80 -3.65 10.74 14.68
C THR A 80 -5.18 10.74 14.62
N SER A 81 -5.76 9.81 13.83
CA SER A 81 -7.21 9.67 13.71
C SER A 81 -7.80 8.77 14.79
N VAL A 82 -8.66 9.32 15.64
CA VAL A 82 -9.43 8.54 16.65
C VAL A 82 -10.28 7.47 15.98
N ALA A 83 -10.95 7.84 14.87
CA ALA A 83 -11.77 6.91 14.10
C ALA A 83 -10.97 5.74 13.53
N ALA A 84 -9.78 6.00 12.97
CA ALA A 84 -8.90 4.95 12.44
C ALA A 84 -8.42 3.99 13.55
N ARG A 85 -8.04 4.50 14.72
CA ARG A 85 -7.66 3.68 15.87
C ARG A 85 -8.82 2.80 16.36
N ARG A 86 -10.04 3.37 16.43
CA ARG A 86 -11.24 2.60 16.80
C ARG A 86 -11.55 1.52 15.76
N PHE A 87 -11.51 1.89 14.49
CA PHE A 87 -11.77 0.97 13.40
C PHE A 87 -10.73 -0.15 13.32
N SER A 88 -9.46 0.10 13.59
CA SER A 88 -8.42 -0.95 13.57
C SER A 88 -8.73 -2.09 14.54
N LYS A 89 -9.30 -1.78 15.72
CA LYS A 89 -9.72 -2.79 16.71
C LYS A 89 -10.91 -3.62 16.20
N ILE A 90 -11.91 -2.97 15.60
CA ILE A 90 -13.08 -3.64 15.01
C ILE A 90 -12.64 -4.52 13.85
N PHE A 91 -11.79 -3.99 12.97
CA PHE A 91 -11.22 -4.71 11.83
C PHE A 91 -10.45 -5.96 12.28
N CYS A 92 -9.57 -5.82 13.28
CA CYS A 92 -8.83 -6.95 13.84
C CYS A 92 -9.77 -8.05 14.35
N LYS A 93 -10.79 -7.69 15.15
CA LYS A 93 -11.81 -8.63 15.64
C LYS A 93 -12.47 -9.39 14.48
N LYS A 94 -12.91 -8.65 13.46
CA LYS A 94 -13.58 -9.20 12.29
C LYS A 94 -12.65 -10.12 11.47
N ILE A 95 -11.40 -9.74 11.25
CA ILE A 95 -10.45 -10.59 10.51
C ILE A 95 -10.17 -11.88 11.27
N ILE A 96 -9.93 -11.81 12.57
CA ILE A 96 -9.63 -13.00 13.39
C ILE A 96 -10.80 -13.99 13.38
N SER A 97 -12.05 -13.52 13.36
CA SER A 97 -13.21 -14.43 13.30
C SER A 97 -13.33 -15.22 11.99
N TYR A 98 -12.66 -14.81 10.92
CA TYR A 98 -12.58 -15.56 9.67
C TYR A 98 -11.35 -16.46 9.54
N LEU A 99 -10.43 -16.39 10.51
CA LEU A 99 -9.20 -17.17 10.45
C LEU A 99 -9.39 -18.51 11.17
N GLU A 100 -9.14 -19.58 10.42
CA GLU A 100 -9.18 -20.95 10.97
C GLU A 100 -7.82 -21.41 11.52
N CYS A 101 -6.76 -20.60 11.32
CA CYS A 101 -5.42 -20.94 11.80
C CYS A 101 -5.21 -20.44 13.24
N LYS A 102 -4.62 -21.28 14.10
CA LYS A 102 -4.35 -20.94 15.52
C LYS A 102 -3.37 -19.78 15.69
N ASN A 103 -2.34 -19.67 14.83
CA ASN A 103 -1.29 -18.63 14.94
C ASN A 103 -0.98 -18.02 13.55
N PRO A 104 -1.87 -17.18 12.98
CA PRO A 104 -1.65 -16.57 11.69
C PRO A 104 -0.55 -15.50 11.76
N PHE A 105 0.25 -15.42 10.69
CA PHE A 105 1.13 -14.29 10.46
C PHE A 105 0.39 -13.19 9.72
N VAL A 106 0.42 -11.97 10.24
CA VAL A 106 -0.24 -10.80 9.67
C VAL A 106 0.78 -9.92 8.98
N LEU A 107 0.65 -9.79 7.66
CA LEU A 107 1.44 -8.87 6.85
C LEU A 107 0.56 -7.73 6.36
N GLU A 108 0.92 -6.49 6.71
CA GLU A 108 0.27 -5.29 6.21
C GLU A 108 1.16 -4.57 5.19
N ILE A 109 0.61 -4.35 3.98
CA ILE A 109 1.26 -3.58 2.92
C ILE A 109 0.75 -2.14 3.00
N ALA A 110 1.67 -1.16 2.92
CA ALA A 110 1.42 0.26 3.20
C ALA A 110 0.95 0.47 4.66
N SER A 111 1.69 -0.12 5.60
CA SER A 111 1.33 -0.17 7.01
C SER A 111 1.36 1.18 7.74
N ASN A 112 1.82 2.24 7.07
CA ASN A 112 1.95 3.57 7.63
C ASN A 112 2.74 3.53 8.96
N ASP A 113 2.19 4.02 10.06
CA ASP A 113 2.78 4.00 11.39
C ASP A 113 2.46 2.73 12.20
N GLY A 114 1.94 1.68 11.55
CA GLY A 114 1.64 0.37 12.13
C GLY A 114 0.36 0.31 12.98
N THR A 115 -0.47 1.34 12.95
CA THR A 115 -1.68 1.43 13.81
C THR A 115 -2.63 0.25 13.62
N PHE A 116 -2.81 -0.26 12.41
CA PHE A 116 -3.69 -1.41 12.16
C PHE A 116 -3.08 -2.75 12.61
N LEU A 117 -1.76 -2.84 12.76
CA LEU A 117 -1.09 -4.03 13.26
C LEU A 117 -1.10 -4.16 14.79
N ILE A 118 -1.30 -3.04 15.52
CA ILE A 118 -1.30 -3.02 16.99
C ILE A 118 -2.30 -4.03 17.57
N PRO A 119 -3.61 -4.02 17.22
CA PRO A 119 -4.58 -4.93 17.80
C PRO A 119 -4.29 -6.41 17.54
N PHE A 120 -3.67 -6.75 16.39
CA PHE A 120 -3.24 -8.12 16.10
C PHE A 120 -2.09 -8.54 17.01
N LYS A 121 -1.11 -7.65 17.20
CA LYS A 121 0.01 -7.90 18.09
C LYS A 121 -0.43 -8.04 19.56
N GLU A 122 -1.35 -7.19 20.03
CA GLU A 122 -1.94 -7.27 21.37
C GLU A 122 -2.63 -8.63 21.63
N LYS A 123 -3.10 -9.29 20.57
CA LYS A 123 -3.64 -10.65 20.61
C LYS A 123 -2.58 -11.75 20.46
N GLY A 124 -1.30 -11.41 20.57
CA GLY A 124 -0.20 -12.36 20.48
C GLY A 124 0.16 -12.82 19.07
N LEU A 125 -0.43 -12.24 18.02
CA LEU A 125 -0.13 -12.62 16.64
C LEU A 125 1.21 -12.03 16.17
N GLU A 126 1.93 -12.78 15.34
CA GLU A 126 3.11 -12.26 14.69
C GLU A 126 2.71 -11.31 13.57
N VAL A 127 3.23 -10.08 13.63
CA VAL A 127 2.90 -9.01 12.69
C VAL A 127 4.14 -8.47 11.98
N LEU A 128 3.97 -8.01 10.75
CA LEU A 128 5.00 -7.31 9.98
C LEU A 128 4.35 -6.28 9.06
N GLY A 129 4.85 -5.05 9.08
CA GLY A 129 4.48 -4.01 8.15
C GLY A 129 5.49 -3.89 7.00
N VAL A 130 5.04 -3.36 5.87
CA VAL A 130 5.88 -2.87 4.78
C VAL A 130 5.38 -1.50 4.39
N ASP A 131 6.25 -0.47 4.51
CA ASP A 131 5.87 0.90 4.15
C ASP A 131 7.07 1.67 3.59
N PRO A 132 6.92 2.47 2.51
CA PRO A 132 8.03 3.24 1.94
C PRO A 132 8.39 4.50 2.74
N ALA A 133 7.52 4.98 3.64
CA ALA A 133 7.68 6.22 4.37
C ALA A 133 8.76 6.12 5.44
N LYS A 134 9.95 6.62 5.14
CA LYS A 134 11.11 6.59 6.04
C LYS A 134 10.87 7.33 7.35
N ASN A 135 10.08 8.40 7.31
CA ASN A 135 9.75 9.20 8.50
C ASN A 135 8.77 8.52 9.45
N LEU A 136 8.03 7.50 9.00
CA LEU A 136 7.08 6.75 9.82
C LEU A 136 7.71 5.53 10.51
N ALA A 137 8.82 5.01 9.98
CA ALA A 137 9.52 3.86 10.56
C ALA A 137 9.90 4.02 12.05
N PRO A 138 10.43 5.18 12.52
CA PRO A 138 10.70 5.38 13.94
C PRO A 138 9.43 5.36 14.80
N ILE A 139 8.29 5.82 14.25
CA ILE A 139 7.01 5.84 14.96
C ILE A 139 6.49 4.42 15.16
N SER A 140 6.55 3.58 14.13
CA SER A 140 6.21 2.17 14.21
C SER A 140 7.12 1.43 15.21
N SER A 141 8.43 1.73 15.21
CA SER A 141 9.41 1.17 16.15
C SER A 141 9.06 1.50 17.59
N LYS A 142 8.71 2.75 17.91
CA LYS A 142 8.27 3.15 19.26
C LYS A 142 7.04 2.33 19.71
N LYS A 143 6.15 1.96 18.81
CA LYS A 143 5.01 1.08 19.06
C LYS A 143 5.39 -0.41 19.08
N LYS A 144 6.68 -0.73 18.96
CA LYS A 144 7.20 -2.11 18.86
C LYS A 144 6.60 -2.89 17.68
N ILE A 145 6.17 -2.24 16.61
CA ILE A 145 5.68 -2.85 15.37
C ILE A 145 6.84 -2.97 14.38
N PRO A 146 7.24 -4.18 13.98
CA PRO A 146 8.29 -4.36 12.98
C PRO A 146 7.80 -3.92 11.61
N VAL A 147 8.57 -3.04 10.94
CA VAL A 147 8.27 -2.55 9.58
C VAL A 147 9.51 -2.66 8.71
N ILE A 148 9.35 -3.21 7.51
CA ILE A 148 10.38 -3.14 6.47
C ILE A 148 10.13 -1.85 5.67
N THR A 149 11.07 -0.90 5.75
CA THR A 149 10.97 0.33 4.97
C THR A 149 11.29 0.06 3.50
N GLY A 150 10.31 0.30 2.63
CA GLY A 150 10.45 0.15 1.19
C GLY A 150 9.12 -0.09 0.47
N PHE A 151 9.17 0.03 -0.86
CA PHE A 151 8.04 -0.31 -1.72
C PHE A 151 7.85 -1.83 -1.81
N PHE A 152 6.63 -2.31 -1.63
CA PHE A 152 6.31 -3.73 -1.77
C PHE A 152 6.60 -4.22 -3.21
N ASN A 153 7.53 -5.14 -3.34
CA ASN A 153 7.99 -5.70 -4.61
C ASN A 153 8.64 -7.07 -4.41
N LYS A 154 9.03 -7.73 -5.49
CA LYS A 154 9.68 -9.06 -5.47
C LYS A 154 10.89 -9.15 -4.51
N LYS A 155 11.68 -8.07 -4.38
CA LYS A 155 12.85 -8.01 -3.47
C LYS A 155 12.41 -8.04 -2.01
N ILE A 156 11.38 -7.24 -1.66
CA ILE A 156 10.81 -7.21 -0.31
C ILE A 156 10.17 -8.56 0.04
N VAL A 157 9.43 -9.16 -0.90
CA VAL A 157 8.83 -10.50 -0.70
C VAL A 157 9.91 -11.54 -0.38
N LYS A 158 11.01 -11.57 -1.13
CA LYS A 158 12.15 -12.47 -0.85
C LYS A 158 12.73 -12.22 0.55
N LYS A 159 12.85 -10.95 0.98
CA LYS A 159 13.30 -10.58 2.32
C LYS A 159 12.34 -11.09 3.40
N ILE A 160 11.04 -10.92 3.21
CA ILE A 160 10.01 -11.41 4.14
C ILE A 160 10.09 -12.93 4.28
N ILE A 161 10.16 -13.66 3.16
CA ILE A 161 10.28 -15.13 3.17
C ILE A 161 11.53 -15.57 3.92
N LYS A 162 12.69 -14.90 3.72
CA LYS A 162 13.92 -15.20 4.43
C LYS A 162 13.81 -14.98 5.94
N ILE A 163 13.18 -13.87 6.36
CA ILE A 163 12.92 -13.57 7.78
C ILE A 163 12.01 -14.65 8.37
N ARG A 164 10.96 -15.02 7.67
CA ARG A 164 10.01 -16.05 8.10
C ARG A 164 10.66 -17.43 8.22
N LYS A 165 11.42 -17.87 7.23
CA LYS A 165 12.15 -19.16 7.29
C LYS A 165 13.11 -19.25 8.46
N LYS A 166 13.74 -18.13 8.87
CA LYS A 166 14.61 -18.11 10.06
C LYS A 166 13.85 -18.21 11.38
N LYS A 167 12.59 -17.75 11.42
CA LYS A 167 11.76 -17.74 12.64
C LYS A 167 10.89 -18.98 12.79
N SER A 168 10.66 -19.73 11.71
CA SER A 168 9.62 -20.72 11.72
C SER A 168 10.14 -22.16 11.74
N ARG A 169 9.68 -22.83 12.70
CA ARG A 169 8.94 -24.10 12.49
C ARG A 169 7.58 -23.71 11.86
N LEU A 170 7.53 -23.61 10.54
CA LEU A 170 6.36 -23.17 9.78
C LEU A 170 5.30 -24.28 9.77
N SER A 171 4.25 -24.13 10.55
CA SER A 171 2.95 -24.66 10.16
C SER A 171 2.32 -23.68 9.15
N PHE A 172 2.66 -23.84 7.88
CA PHE A 172 2.12 -23.04 6.81
C PHE A 172 0.71 -23.53 6.48
N CYS A 173 -0.27 -22.65 6.44
CA CYS A 173 -1.59 -22.92 5.86
C CYS A 173 -1.47 -23.03 4.31
N GLN A 174 -0.60 -23.93 3.84
CA GLN A 174 -0.30 -24.14 2.42
C GLN A 174 -1.41 -24.95 1.72
N LYS A 175 -2.32 -25.57 2.48
CA LYS A 175 -3.40 -26.40 1.93
C LYS A 175 -4.51 -25.63 1.22
N ARG A 176 -4.74 -24.34 1.53
CA ARG A 176 -5.85 -23.58 0.93
C ARG A 176 -5.52 -22.84 -0.37
N TYR A 177 -4.27 -22.55 -0.65
CA TYR A 177 -3.93 -21.89 -1.91
C TYR A 177 -4.05 -22.80 -3.15
N ARG A 178 -4.11 -24.12 -2.96
CA ARG A 178 -4.33 -25.10 -4.04
C ARG A 178 -5.80 -25.32 -4.40
N SER A 179 -6.74 -25.05 -3.51
CA SER A 179 -8.18 -25.25 -3.78
C SER A 179 -8.82 -24.09 -4.55
N CYS A 180 -8.29 -22.86 -4.46
CA CYS A 180 -8.79 -21.74 -5.26
C CYS A 180 -8.43 -21.78 -6.76
N LYS A 181 -7.47 -22.64 -7.17
CA LYS A 181 -7.09 -22.76 -8.60
C LYS A 181 -7.95 -23.73 -9.42
N LYS A 182 -8.90 -24.45 -8.82
CA LYS A 182 -9.71 -25.45 -9.52
C LYS A 182 -11.12 -24.99 -9.95
N HIS A 183 -11.51 -23.71 -9.68
CA HIS A 183 -12.86 -23.23 -10.02
C HIS A 183 -12.92 -22.16 -11.12
N SER A 184 -11.89 -22.00 -11.93
CA SER A 184 -11.91 -21.06 -13.06
C SER A 184 -11.50 -21.67 -14.40
N ARG A 185 -11.88 -22.93 -14.62
CA ARG A 185 -11.89 -23.54 -15.97
C ARG A 185 -13.03 -24.52 -15.97
N ASP A 186 -14.20 -24.04 -16.36
CA ASP A 186 -15.32 -24.73 -17.00
C ASP A 186 -16.55 -23.82 -16.91
N SER A 187 -16.68 -22.97 -17.91
CA SER A 187 -17.90 -22.48 -18.57
C SER A 187 -17.54 -21.40 -19.59
#